data_341973191a1b8d5fc35dd2343e1dcf6f
#
_entry.id   341973191a1b8d5fc35dd2343e1dcf6f
#
_cell.length_a   1.000
_cell.length_b   1.000
_cell.length_c   1.000
_cell.angle_alpha   90.00
_cell.angle_beta   90.00
_cell.angle_gamma   90.00
#
_symmetry.space_group_name_H-M   'P 1'
#
loop_
_entity.id
_entity.type
_entity.pdbx_description
1 polymer ?
#
loop_
_entity_poly.entity_id
_entity_poly.type
_entity_poly.pdbx_seq_one_letter_code
_entity_poly.pdbx_strand_id
1 'polypeptide(L)'
;MAADIEYLTKLWRDLEAREAMLLASFYRPKGPRRRILIEAGAFPSDRHAVTGQIRWHGLDPADCLIELAPREGGKLLRDEDIERAIEQAGESLALVLWPGVQYLTGQAFDLARLARAARRAEAMIGFDLAHAIGNLPLALHDSGADFATWCSYKYLNAGPGAIGGAFVHERHQRRADLPRLAGWWGNDPATRFQMAP
;
A
#
# COMPACT_ATOMS: atom_id res chain seq x y z
N MET A 1 -23.27 20.01 -10.22
CA MET A 1 -23.46 18.61 -9.74
C MET A 1 -22.77 17.57 -10.64
N ALA A 2 -23.01 17.50 -11.96
CA ALA A 2 -22.33 16.52 -12.82
C ALA A 2 -20.81 16.79 -12.94
N ALA A 3 -20.41 18.05 -13.11
CA ALA A 3 -19.00 18.45 -13.15
C ALA A 3 -18.26 18.15 -11.83
N ASP A 4 -18.95 18.27 -10.70
CA ASP A 4 -18.37 17.98 -9.39
C ASP A 4 -18.11 16.49 -9.18
N ILE A 5 -18.99 15.63 -9.71
CA ILE A 5 -18.83 14.17 -9.63
C ILE A 5 -17.67 13.71 -10.52
N GLU A 6 -17.55 14.25 -11.74
CA GLU A 6 -16.43 13.94 -12.64
C GLU A 6 -15.10 14.41 -12.04
N TYR A 7 -15.06 15.58 -11.43
CA TYR A 7 -13.89 16.12 -10.74
C TYR A 7 -13.50 15.28 -9.53
N LEU A 8 -14.45 14.90 -8.68
CA LEU A 8 -14.22 14.01 -7.55
C LEU A 8 -13.73 12.63 -8.00
N THR A 9 -14.30 12.09 -9.08
CA THR A 9 -13.87 10.81 -9.65
C THR A 9 -12.42 10.87 -10.15
N LYS A 10 -11.99 12.00 -10.69
CA LYS A 10 -10.60 12.20 -11.14
C LYS A 10 -9.63 12.28 -9.95
N LEU A 11 -10.03 12.91 -8.86
CA LEU A 11 -9.25 12.95 -7.60
C LEU A 11 -9.01 11.57 -7.00
N TRP A 12 -10.04 10.73 -6.99
CA TRP A 12 -9.95 9.36 -6.50
C TRP A 12 -9.00 8.52 -7.35
N ARG A 13 -9.01 8.69 -8.66
CA ARG A 13 -8.11 7.98 -9.58
C ARG A 13 -6.63 8.24 -9.31
N ASP A 14 -6.27 9.44 -8.85
CA ASP A 14 -4.86 9.78 -8.61
C ASP A 14 -4.25 9.05 -7.41
N LEU A 15 -5.01 8.81 -6.33
CA LEU A 15 -4.57 8.01 -5.19
C LEU A 15 -4.48 6.53 -5.58
N GLU A 16 -5.54 5.99 -6.17
CA GLU A 16 -5.62 4.61 -6.65
C GLU A 16 -4.52 4.29 -7.66
N ALA A 17 -4.20 5.22 -8.56
CA ALA A 17 -3.14 5.01 -9.54
C ALA A 17 -1.76 4.85 -8.89
N ARG A 18 -1.44 5.66 -7.87
CA ARG A 18 -0.14 5.57 -7.17
C ARG A 18 -0.01 4.29 -6.37
N GLU A 19 -1.06 3.92 -5.65
CA GLU A 19 -1.10 2.68 -4.91
C GLU A 19 -0.94 1.48 -5.87
N ALA A 20 -1.70 1.46 -6.97
CA ALA A 20 -1.60 0.42 -7.99
C ALA A 20 -0.20 0.35 -8.62
N MET A 21 0.48 1.48 -8.85
CA MET A 21 1.85 1.52 -9.36
C MET A 21 2.86 0.93 -8.36
N LEU A 22 2.73 1.25 -7.07
CA LEU A 22 3.60 0.69 -6.04
C LEU A 22 3.30 -0.79 -5.82
N LEU A 23 2.04 -1.20 -5.81
CA LEU A 23 1.67 -2.61 -5.77
C LEU A 23 2.27 -3.37 -6.97
N ALA A 24 2.23 -2.82 -8.19
CA ALA A 24 2.84 -3.42 -9.37
C ALA A 24 4.36 -3.62 -9.24
N SER A 25 5.03 -2.74 -8.47
CA SER A 25 6.46 -2.85 -8.20
C SER A 25 6.77 -3.86 -7.08
N PHE A 26 6.02 -3.81 -5.98
CA PHE A 26 6.34 -4.53 -4.75
C PHE A 26 5.63 -5.88 -4.61
N TYR A 27 4.46 -6.07 -5.19
CA TYR A 27 3.82 -7.38 -5.23
C TYR A 27 4.42 -8.24 -6.34
N ARG A 28 5.30 -9.15 -5.94
CA ARG A 28 6.05 -10.04 -6.85
C ARG A 28 5.77 -11.49 -6.51
N PRO A 29 4.59 -12.03 -6.90
CA PRO A 29 4.25 -13.41 -6.60
C PRO A 29 5.22 -14.38 -7.27
N LYS A 30 5.78 -15.32 -6.48
CA LYS A 30 6.69 -16.34 -6.97
C LYS A 30 6.54 -17.62 -6.14
N GLY A 31 6.27 -18.74 -6.81
CA GLY A 31 6.11 -20.02 -6.15
C GLY A 31 4.99 -20.01 -5.10
N PRO A 32 5.25 -20.43 -3.85
CA PRO A 32 4.26 -20.37 -2.79
C PRO A 32 3.97 -18.95 -2.33
N ARG A 33 4.92 -18.01 -2.42
CA ARG A 33 4.85 -16.62 -1.98
C ARG A 33 4.00 -15.78 -2.94
N ARG A 34 2.67 -15.77 -2.72
CA ARG A 34 1.71 -15.13 -3.63
C ARG A 34 0.51 -14.47 -2.92
N ARG A 35 0.43 -14.59 -1.58
CA ARG A 35 -0.69 -14.03 -0.84
C ARG A 35 -0.45 -12.57 -0.46
N ILE A 36 -1.55 -11.81 -0.41
CA ILE A 36 -1.57 -10.46 0.14
C ILE A 36 -2.47 -10.46 1.37
N LEU A 37 -1.99 -9.84 2.47
CA LEU A 37 -2.76 -9.64 3.69
C LEU A 37 -3.21 -8.18 3.76
N ILE A 38 -4.53 -7.99 3.98
CA ILE A 38 -5.16 -6.71 4.28
C ILE A 38 -6.08 -6.85 5.49
N GLU A 39 -6.56 -5.74 6.05
CA GLU A 39 -7.64 -5.80 7.04
C GLU A 39 -8.99 -6.11 6.37
N ALA A 40 -9.86 -6.84 7.04
CA ALA A 40 -11.26 -6.95 6.64
C ALA A 40 -11.95 -5.60 6.89
N GLY A 41 -12.60 -5.07 5.86
CA GLY A 41 -13.14 -3.71 5.89
C GLY A 41 -12.13 -2.63 5.55
N ALA A 42 -11.04 -2.98 4.86
CA ALA A 42 -10.16 -2.02 4.21
C ALA A 42 -10.95 -1.03 3.35
N PHE A 43 -10.38 0.16 3.13
CA PHE A 43 -11.04 1.12 2.25
C PHE A 43 -11.25 0.49 0.86
N PRO A 44 -12.42 0.71 0.22
CA PRO A 44 -12.75 0.00 -1.02
C PRO A 44 -11.70 0.10 -2.13
N SER A 45 -11.00 1.24 -2.26
CA SER A 45 -9.92 1.39 -3.27
C SER A 45 -8.79 0.41 -3.04
N ASP A 46 -8.34 0.23 -1.81
CA ASP A 46 -7.22 -0.65 -1.46
C ASP A 46 -7.57 -2.11 -1.78
N ARG A 47 -8.78 -2.53 -1.38
CA ARG A 47 -9.26 -3.86 -1.70
C ARG A 47 -9.36 -4.11 -3.21
N HIS A 48 -9.85 -3.11 -3.96
CA HIS A 48 -9.92 -3.21 -5.41
C HIS A 48 -8.53 -3.21 -6.06
N ALA A 49 -7.60 -2.36 -5.60
CA ALA A 49 -6.24 -2.31 -6.09
C ALA A 49 -5.52 -3.65 -5.87
N VAL A 50 -5.60 -4.21 -4.66
CA VAL A 50 -5.02 -5.52 -4.32
C VAL A 50 -5.63 -6.65 -5.16
N THR A 51 -6.96 -6.68 -5.26
CA THR A 51 -7.67 -7.69 -6.07
C THR A 51 -7.29 -7.58 -7.55
N GLY A 52 -7.17 -6.36 -8.06
CA GLY A 52 -6.72 -6.08 -9.43
C GLY A 52 -5.30 -6.59 -9.67
N GLN A 53 -4.38 -6.36 -8.75
CA GLN A 53 -3.00 -6.84 -8.85
C GLN A 53 -2.91 -8.37 -8.83
N ILE A 54 -3.67 -9.04 -7.96
CA ILE A 54 -3.72 -10.51 -7.93
C ILE A 54 -4.17 -11.04 -9.29
N ARG A 55 -5.27 -10.51 -9.86
CA ARG A 55 -5.78 -10.91 -11.18
C ARG A 55 -4.81 -10.59 -12.31
N TRP A 56 -4.10 -9.46 -12.24
CA TRP A 56 -3.12 -9.08 -13.25
C TRP A 56 -1.96 -10.08 -13.35
N HIS A 57 -1.62 -10.73 -12.24
CA HIS A 57 -0.67 -11.83 -12.21
C HIS A 57 -1.27 -13.20 -12.57
N GLY A 58 -2.53 -13.26 -13.03
CA GLY A 58 -3.19 -14.50 -13.40
C GLY A 58 -3.57 -15.39 -12.20
N LEU A 59 -3.65 -14.80 -11.00
CA LEU A 59 -3.98 -15.49 -9.76
C LEU A 59 -5.44 -15.25 -9.35
N ASP A 60 -6.01 -16.16 -8.55
CA ASP A 60 -7.36 -16.03 -8.01
C ASP A 60 -7.30 -15.29 -6.65
N PRO A 61 -8.05 -14.18 -6.49
CA PRO A 61 -8.19 -13.50 -5.21
C PRO A 61 -8.73 -14.40 -4.10
N ALA A 62 -9.57 -15.39 -4.41
CA ALA A 62 -10.08 -16.32 -3.41
C ALA A 62 -8.97 -17.15 -2.73
N ASP A 63 -7.89 -17.43 -3.45
CA ASP A 63 -6.73 -18.16 -2.93
C ASP A 63 -5.64 -17.26 -2.36
N CYS A 64 -5.54 -16.02 -2.87
CA CYS A 64 -4.39 -15.15 -2.65
C CYS A 64 -4.66 -13.94 -1.75
N LEU A 65 -5.92 -13.57 -1.51
CA LEU A 65 -6.27 -12.49 -0.59
C LEU A 65 -6.58 -13.03 0.80
N ILE A 66 -5.88 -12.51 1.80
CA ILE A 66 -6.16 -12.76 3.22
C ILE A 66 -6.76 -11.48 3.80
N GLU A 67 -8.00 -11.55 4.28
CA GLU A 67 -8.69 -10.44 4.95
C GLU A 67 -8.79 -10.76 6.45
N LEU A 68 -8.04 -10.02 7.28
CA LEU A 68 -8.06 -10.21 8.73
C LEU A 68 -9.20 -9.41 9.36
N ALA A 69 -10.15 -10.10 9.97
CA ALA A 69 -11.24 -9.48 10.71
C ALA A 69 -10.91 -9.35 12.21
N PRO A 70 -11.52 -8.38 12.91
CA PRO A 70 -11.53 -8.38 14.37
C PRO A 70 -12.10 -9.69 14.93
N ARG A 71 -11.73 -10.01 16.17
CA ARG A 71 -12.31 -11.16 16.89
C ARG A 71 -13.82 -11.02 17.00
N GLU A 72 -14.51 -12.14 17.12
CA GLU A 72 -15.97 -12.18 17.30
C GLU A 72 -16.43 -11.18 18.38
N GLY A 73 -17.41 -10.35 18.06
CA GLY A 73 -17.92 -9.28 18.91
C GLY A 73 -16.99 -8.06 19.07
N GLY A 74 -15.78 -8.10 18.48
CA GLY A 74 -14.84 -6.99 18.47
C GLY A 74 -15.06 -6.03 17.30
N LYS A 75 -14.62 -4.77 17.48
CA LYS A 75 -14.62 -3.76 16.40
C LYS A 75 -13.20 -3.35 15.99
N LEU A 76 -12.21 -3.69 16.81
CA LEU A 76 -10.81 -3.30 16.62
C LEU A 76 -9.95 -4.53 16.43
N LEU A 77 -8.93 -4.40 15.59
CA LEU A 77 -7.89 -5.41 15.42
C LEU A 77 -6.84 -5.25 16.54
N ARG A 78 -6.39 -6.37 17.08
CA ARG A 78 -5.28 -6.37 18.04
C ARG A 78 -3.97 -6.58 17.30
N ASP A 79 -2.94 -5.86 17.68
CA ASP A 79 -1.62 -6.00 17.07
C ASP A 79 -1.11 -7.45 17.07
N GLU A 80 -1.38 -8.19 18.16
CA GLU A 80 -0.98 -9.59 18.29
C GLU A 80 -1.70 -10.49 17.27
N ASP A 81 -2.93 -10.16 16.88
CA ASP A 81 -3.68 -10.94 15.88
C ASP A 81 -3.16 -10.65 14.47
N ILE A 82 -2.75 -9.40 14.21
CA ILE A 82 -2.12 -9.01 12.94
C ILE A 82 -0.76 -9.72 12.81
N GLU A 83 0.09 -9.65 13.83
CA GLU A 83 1.39 -10.35 13.83
C GLU A 83 1.22 -11.86 13.62
N ARG A 84 0.25 -12.47 14.31
CA ARG A 84 -0.06 -13.89 14.16
C ARG A 84 -0.53 -14.22 12.75
N ALA A 85 -1.37 -13.39 12.13
CA ALA A 85 -1.82 -13.60 10.77
C ALA A 85 -0.65 -13.54 9.75
N ILE A 86 0.29 -12.61 9.95
CA ILE A 86 1.51 -12.51 9.16
C ILE A 86 2.37 -13.78 9.34
N GLU A 87 2.57 -14.21 10.59
CA GLU A 87 3.38 -15.39 10.91
C GLU A 87 2.74 -16.68 10.36
N GLN A 88 1.44 -16.85 10.49
CA GLN A 88 0.71 -18.00 9.96
C GLN A 88 0.71 -18.04 8.43
N ALA A 89 0.65 -16.91 7.76
CA ALA A 89 0.79 -16.85 6.31
C ALA A 89 2.22 -17.23 5.86
N GLY A 90 3.23 -16.88 6.64
CA GLY A 90 4.61 -17.33 6.50
C GLY A 90 5.15 -17.22 5.07
N GLU A 91 5.70 -18.31 4.54
CA GLU A 91 6.28 -18.36 3.19
C GLU A 91 5.25 -18.07 2.07
N SER A 92 3.95 -18.16 2.33
CA SER A 92 2.93 -17.86 1.33
C SER A 92 2.68 -16.36 1.17
N LEU A 93 3.11 -15.53 2.14
CA LEU A 93 2.86 -14.10 2.17
C LEU A 93 3.86 -13.35 1.29
N ALA A 94 3.38 -12.67 0.27
CA ALA A 94 4.18 -11.82 -0.61
C ALA A 94 4.17 -10.36 -0.14
N LEU A 95 3.00 -9.88 0.32
CA LEU A 95 2.79 -8.48 0.65
C LEU A 95 1.79 -8.32 1.79
N VAL A 96 2.01 -7.33 2.62
CA VAL A 96 1.03 -6.75 3.54
C VAL A 96 0.70 -5.34 3.07
N LEU A 97 -0.58 -5.02 2.88
CA LEU A 97 -1.04 -3.65 2.69
C LEU A 97 -1.93 -3.28 3.88
N TRP A 98 -1.53 -2.27 4.63
CA TRP A 98 -2.19 -1.93 5.88
C TRP A 98 -2.43 -0.44 6.03
N PRO A 99 -3.58 0.02 6.59
CA PRO A 99 -3.77 1.43 6.86
C PRO A 99 -2.88 1.90 8.02
N GLY A 100 -2.46 3.16 7.99
CA GLY A 100 -1.86 3.77 9.18
C GLY A 100 -2.90 4.10 10.25
N VAL A 101 -4.11 4.48 9.80
CA VAL A 101 -5.30 4.71 10.61
C VAL A 101 -6.52 4.16 9.87
N GLN A 102 -7.29 3.32 10.53
CA GLN A 102 -8.50 2.75 9.98
C GLN A 102 -9.60 3.81 9.84
N TYR A 103 -10.16 3.94 8.66
CA TYR A 103 -11.02 5.09 8.28
C TYR A 103 -12.39 5.14 8.97
N LEU A 104 -12.95 3.99 9.40
CA LEU A 104 -14.24 3.93 10.11
C LEU A 104 -14.07 4.03 11.62
N THR A 105 -13.09 3.33 12.18
CA THR A 105 -12.92 3.19 13.62
C THR A 105 -11.97 4.24 14.22
N GLY A 106 -11.12 4.85 13.37
CA GLY A 106 -10.05 5.73 13.84
C GLY A 106 -8.91 5.00 14.55
N GLN A 107 -8.87 3.67 14.49
CA GLN A 107 -7.80 2.90 15.11
C GLN A 107 -6.46 3.21 14.42
N ALA A 108 -5.49 3.66 15.19
CA ALA A 108 -4.11 3.82 14.73
C ALA A 108 -3.32 2.52 14.95
N PHE A 109 -2.39 2.22 14.02
CA PHE A 109 -1.55 1.04 14.06
C PHE A 109 -0.07 1.40 14.25
N ASP A 110 0.67 0.55 14.94
CA ASP A 110 2.14 0.67 15.08
C ASP A 110 2.81 0.16 13.79
N LEU A 111 3.14 1.11 12.89
CA LEU A 111 3.75 0.80 11.60
C LEU A 111 5.08 0.06 11.75
N ALA A 112 5.90 0.42 12.74
CA ALA A 112 7.19 -0.21 12.96
C ALA A 112 7.04 -1.65 13.45
N ARG A 113 6.05 -1.92 14.27
CA ARG A 113 5.72 -3.28 14.76
C ARG A 113 5.30 -4.17 13.59
N LEU A 114 4.38 -3.68 12.75
CA LEU A 114 3.90 -4.41 11.59
C LEU A 114 5.00 -4.63 10.54
N ALA A 115 5.84 -3.62 10.29
CA ALA A 115 6.96 -3.76 9.37
C ALA A 115 8.00 -4.80 9.88
N ARG A 116 8.24 -4.86 11.18
CA ARG A 116 9.11 -5.92 11.76
C ARG A 116 8.49 -7.30 11.58
N ALA A 117 7.18 -7.45 11.76
CA ALA A 117 6.49 -8.73 11.56
C ALA A 117 6.56 -9.18 10.09
N ALA A 118 6.23 -8.31 9.14
CA ALA A 118 6.33 -8.59 7.72
C ALA A 118 7.76 -8.98 7.31
N ARG A 119 8.77 -8.29 7.84
CA ARG A 119 10.19 -8.61 7.57
C ARG A 119 10.59 -9.99 8.09
N ARG A 120 10.10 -10.41 9.25
CA ARG A 120 10.35 -11.79 9.77
C ARG A 120 9.74 -12.86 8.86
N ALA A 121 8.61 -12.55 8.22
CA ALA A 121 7.97 -13.42 7.23
C ALA A 121 8.55 -13.26 5.80
N GLU A 122 9.58 -12.42 5.64
CA GLU A 122 10.18 -12.07 4.32
C GLU A 122 9.14 -11.50 3.33
N ALA A 123 8.07 -10.91 3.84
CA ALA A 123 7.04 -10.24 3.05
C ALA A 123 7.34 -8.74 2.92
N MET A 124 6.95 -8.15 1.79
CA MET A 124 6.93 -6.69 1.64
C MET A 124 5.77 -6.09 2.44
N ILE A 125 5.93 -4.84 2.88
CA ILE A 125 4.86 -4.10 3.55
C ILE A 125 4.71 -2.70 3.00
N GLY A 126 3.47 -2.37 2.61
CA GLY A 126 3.03 -1.04 2.23
C GLY A 126 1.96 -0.50 3.18
N PHE A 127 1.88 0.82 3.27
CA PHE A 127 0.87 1.47 4.10
C PHE A 127 0.01 2.46 3.29
N ASP A 128 -1.32 2.38 3.45
CA ASP A 128 -2.21 3.51 3.16
C ASP A 128 -2.19 4.49 4.35
N LEU A 129 -1.65 5.66 4.12
CA LEU A 129 -1.53 6.71 5.13
C LEU A 129 -2.54 7.85 4.94
N ALA A 130 -3.58 7.64 4.12
CA ALA A 130 -4.57 8.68 3.81
C ALA A 130 -5.20 9.31 5.07
N HIS A 131 -5.35 8.54 6.15
CA HIS A 131 -5.88 9.02 7.43
C HIS A 131 -4.79 9.22 8.50
N ALA A 132 -3.54 8.86 8.23
CA ALA A 132 -2.45 8.97 9.19
C ALA A 132 -1.55 10.19 8.96
N ILE A 133 -1.21 10.48 7.70
CA ILE A 133 -0.34 11.60 7.36
C ILE A 133 -0.97 12.95 7.75
N GLY A 134 -0.24 13.80 8.45
CA GLY A 134 -0.75 15.06 8.98
C GLY A 134 -1.67 14.92 10.20
N ASN A 135 -2.01 13.70 10.61
CA ASN A 135 -2.84 13.37 11.76
C ASN A 135 -2.06 12.74 12.91
N LEU A 136 -1.04 11.94 12.60
CA LEU A 136 -0.15 11.28 13.56
C LEU A 136 1.31 11.61 13.25
N PRO A 137 2.20 11.61 14.26
CA PRO A 137 3.64 11.60 14.03
C PRO A 137 4.04 10.32 13.28
N LEU A 138 4.72 10.47 12.15
CA LEU A 138 5.16 9.36 11.31
C LEU A 138 6.68 9.41 11.12
N ALA A 139 7.35 8.28 11.31
CA ALA A 139 8.77 8.07 11.04
C ALA A 139 8.90 6.94 10.01
N LEU A 140 8.54 7.21 8.75
CA LEU A 140 8.38 6.18 7.70
C LEU A 140 9.68 5.42 7.43
N HIS A 141 10.81 6.11 7.37
CA HIS A 141 12.11 5.48 7.20
C HIS A 141 12.41 4.52 8.36
N ASP A 142 12.30 5.03 9.60
CA ASP A 142 12.67 4.26 10.79
C ASP A 142 11.66 3.15 11.12
N SER A 143 10.41 3.29 10.68
CA SER A 143 9.42 2.22 10.79
C SER A 143 9.80 0.98 10.00
N GLY A 144 10.57 1.16 8.93
CA GLY A 144 10.97 0.08 8.05
C GLY A 144 9.90 -0.31 7.03
N ALA A 145 8.91 0.55 6.78
CA ALA A 145 7.98 0.42 5.67
C ALA A 145 8.74 0.26 4.33
N ASP A 146 8.26 -0.59 3.43
CA ASP A 146 8.82 -0.68 2.08
C ASP A 146 8.33 0.46 1.21
N PHE A 147 7.04 0.76 1.29
CA PHE A 147 6.41 1.88 0.63
C PHE A 147 5.20 2.40 1.42
N ALA A 148 4.73 3.58 1.08
CA ALA A 148 3.47 4.12 1.55
C ALA A 148 2.87 5.09 0.53
N THR A 149 1.55 5.26 0.58
CA THR A 149 0.80 6.21 -0.23
C THR A 149 -0.15 7.04 0.64
N TRP A 150 -0.49 8.23 0.18
CA TRP A 150 -1.48 9.07 0.84
C TRP A 150 -2.06 10.12 -0.10
N CYS A 151 -3.27 10.57 0.21
CA CYS A 151 -3.82 11.80 -0.33
C CYS A 151 -3.44 13.00 0.54
N SER A 152 -3.34 14.19 -0.04
CA SER A 152 -2.99 15.42 0.69
C SER A 152 -4.21 16.27 1.06
N TYR A 153 -5.39 15.95 0.54
CA TYR A 153 -6.61 16.75 0.75
C TYR A 153 -7.35 16.45 2.07
N LYS A 154 -6.92 15.42 2.82
CA LYS A 154 -7.47 15.12 4.16
C LYS A 154 -6.72 15.94 5.23
N TYR A 155 -5.89 15.34 6.04
CA TYR A 155 -5.25 15.98 7.19
C TYR A 155 -4.07 16.90 6.85
N LEU A 156 -3.53 16.84 5.62
CA LEU A 156 -2.57 17.83 5.14
C LEU A 156 -3.23 19.11 4.62
N ASN A 157 -4.56 19.15 4.55
CA ASN A 157 -5.35 20.35 4.22
C ASN A 157 -4.98 21.02 2.90
N ALA A 158 -4.48 20.27 1.92
CA ALA A 158 -4.02 20.83 0.65
C ALA A 158 -5.18 21.20 -0.32
N GLY A 159 -6.42 20.90 0.07
CA GLY A 159 -7.62 21.23 -0.70
C GLY A 159 -7.93 20.21 -1.82
N PRO A 160 -9.12 20.33 -2.43
CA PRO A 160 -9.55 19.45 -3.51
C PRO A 160 -8.62 19.56 -4.72
N GLY A 161 -8.27 18.41 -5.34
CA GLY A 161 -7.38 18.36 -6.50
C GLY A 161 -5.88 18.40 -6.20
N ALA A 162 -5.52 18.50 -4.92
CA ALA A 162 -4.13 18.45 -4.52
C ALA A 162 -3.51 17.07 -4.78
N ILE A 163 -2.25 17.10 -5.20
CA ILE A 163 -1.47 15.90 -5.48
C ILE A 163 -1.23 15.12 -4.18
N GLY A 164 -1.50 13.81 -4.17
CA GLY A 164 -1.09 12.92 -3.08
C GLY A 164 0.42 12.69 -3.06
N GLY A 165 0.90 11.95 -2.07
CA GLY A 165 2.30 11.59 -1.93
C GLY A 165 2.52 10.08 -1.92
N ALA A 166 3.78 9.71 -2.08
CA ALA A 166 4.26 8.36 -1.96
C ALA A 166 5.63 8.35 -1.28
N PHE A 167 5.89 7.30 -0.53
CA PHE A 167 7.18 6.99 0.07
C PHE A 167 7.66 5.64 -0.46
N VAL A 168 8.93 5.55 -0.79
CA VAL A 168 9.63 4.29 -1.04
C VAL A 168 10.91 4.33 -0.23
N HIS A 169 11.14 3.29 0.55
CA HIS A 169 12.33 3.21 1.39
C HIS A 169 13.61 3.17 0.55
N GLU A 170 14.63 3.91 0.97
CA GLU A 170 15.91 4.05 0.25
C GLU A 170 16.63 2.70 -0.02
N ARG A 171 16.40 1.66 0.82
CA ARG A 171 16.93 0.31 0.59
C ARG A 171 16.54 -0.29 -0.76
N HIS A 172 15.46 0.23 -1.37
CA HIS A 172 14.98 -0.20 -2.68
C HIS A 172 15.54 0.62 -3.84
N GLN A 173 16.28 1.71 -3.57
CA GLN A 173 16.77 2.63 -4.58
C GLN A 173 17.64 1.95 -5.65
N ARG A 174 18.44 0.97 -5.26
CA ARG A 174 19.38 0.27 -6.14
C ARG A 174 18.93 -1.14 -6.55
N ARG A 175 17.68 -1.51 -6.23
CA ARG A 175 17.15 -2.83 -6.57
C ARG A 175 16.72 -2.87 -8.04
N ALA A 176 17.52 -3.54 -8.88
CA ALA A 176 17.22 -3.72 -10.30
C ALA A 176 16.14 -4.77 -10.56
N ASP A 177 15.85 -5.64 -9.59
CA ASP A 177 14.84 -6.69 -9.65
C ASP A 177 13.42 -6.18 -9.41
N LEU A 178 13.27 -4.95 -8.87
CA LEU A 178 11.98 -4.31 -8.73
C LEU A 178 11.65 -3.51 -9.99
N PRO A 179 10.56 -3.87 -10.71
CA PRO A 179 10.13 -3.10 -11.86
C PRO A 179 9.70 -1.70 -11.43
N ARG A 180 10.14 -0.72 -12.18
CA ARG A 180 9.77 0.68 -11.96
C ARG A 180 8.91 1.17 -13.12
N LEU A 181 7.73 1.67 -12.80
CA LEU A 181 6.89 2.39 -13.76
C LEU A 181 7.37 3.86 -13.80
N ALA A 182 8.62 4.05 -14.17
CA ALA A 182 9.35 5.30 -13.95
C ALA A 182 8.90 6.45 -14.85
N GLY A 183 8.24 6.17 -15.96
CA GLY A 183 7.94 7.18 -16.98
C GLY A 183 9.21 7.90 -17.46
N TRP A 184 9.04 9.03 -18.11
CA TRP A 184 10.18 9.79 -18.64
C TRP A 184 11.08 10.36 -17.54
N TRP A 185 10.49 11.03 -16.53
CA TRP A 185 11.25 11.75 -15.51
C TRP A 185 12.00 10.81 -14.54
N GLY A 186 11.43 9.65 -14.25
CA GLY A 186 12.06 8.63 -13.41
C GLY A 186 13.10 7.77 -14.13
N ASN A 187 13.33 8.00 -15.42
CA ASN A 187 14.32 7.29 -16.21
C ASN A 187 15.75 7.78 -15.90
N ASP A 188 16.78 7.07 -16.41
CA ASP A 188 18.19 7.39 -16.21
C ASP A 188 18.47 8.87 -16.56
N PRO A 189 18.97 9.70 -15.62
CA PRO A 189 19.33 11.09 -15.88
C PRO A 189 20.30 11.29 -17.03
N ALA A 190 21.19 10.34 -17.29
CA ALA A 190 22.18 10.42 -18.36
C ALA A 190 21.55 10.29 -19.74
N THR A 191 20.42 9.61 -19.87
CA THR A 191 19.78 9.31 -21.15
C THR A 191 18.40 9.92 -21.32
N ARG A 192 17.73 10.38 -20.26
CA ARG A 192 16.34 10.87 -20.30
C ARG A 192 16.06 11.99 -21.29
N PHE A 193 17.07 12.80 -21.63
CA PHE A 193 16.98 13.91 -22.56
C PHE A 193 17.43 13.55 -23.97
N GLN A 194 17.78 12.31 -24.24
CA GLN A 194 17.98 11.82 -25.60
C GLN A 194 16.61 11.67 -26.26
N MET A 195 16.20 12.72 -27.01
CA MET A 195 14.83 12.85 -27.55
C MET A 195 14.58 12.03 -28.83
N ALA A 196 15.61 11.47 -29.42
CA ALA A 196 15.52 10.57 -30.57
C ALA A 196 16.48 9.38 -30.40
N PRO A 197 16.11 8.20 -30.87
CA PRO A 197 17.03 7.07 -30.95
C PRO A 197 18.13 7.34 -31.98
#